data_df35f44b82ff777fffe30aa3f11810f1
#
_entry.id   df35f44b82ff777fffe30aa3f11810f1
#
_cell.length_a   1.000
_cell.length_b   1.000
_cell.length_c   1.000
_cell.angle_alpha   90.00
_cell.angle_beta   90.00
_cell.angle_gamma   90.00
#
_symmetry.space_group_name_H-M   'P 1'
#
loop_
_entity.id
_entity.type
_entity.pdbx_description
1 polymer ?
#
loop_
_entity_poly.entity_id
_entity_poly.type
_entity_poly.pdbx_seq_one_letter_code
_entity_poly.pdbx_strand_id
1 'polypeptide(L)'
;MGNINISEATIALIDSLKSTTGAFGLAGTGSEYKIVTEMFLYKFFNDKFGYEAKRDPMYGERLSKAEKWDAEYDTFTEEEVEDLFSYLPHSVPRLKPEHTLSHLYNSATKGDFSTLLDATLVDIASLNAETFSVTTSGKSKVNIFFPLTTYVTDTQKRDEFAKSLMRNVASFNFEDVFDEKYDFFSRIFEHLLKGFNNAGGGKYAEYYTPRAIAQVMARLLVGENTDLRGVTCYDPSAGTGTLLMALAHQIGEERCTIFSQDISEKSSEMLRLNLILNNFAASLPNVVQGNTLTEPSHKESNGVLRKFDFIVSNPPFKLDFPEYRDTLASDTIRFWAGVPNAVKKVDPMKPKMAIYTCFIQHVLNSLKTTGKAAIVIPTGFITAKSGVEKRILQRIVDERWVYGVVSMPIMYSLQLEPTYR
;
A
#
# COMPACT_ATOMS: atom_id res chain seq x y z
N MET A 1 -14.98 32.37 6.63
CA MET A 1 -15.24 31.16 5.81
C MET A 1 -15.15 30.00 6.76
N GLY A 2 -16.21 29.18 6.91
CA GLY A 2 -16.23 28.12 7.91
C GLY A 2 -15.14 27.11 7.65
N ASN A 3 -14.52 26.56 8.71
CA ASN A 3 -13.61 25.44 8.66
C ASN A 3 -14.31 24.26 7.97
N ILE A 4 -14.18 24.15 6.66
CA ILE A 4 -14.49 22.91 5.94
C ILE A 4 -13.48 21.90 6.50
N ASN A 5 -14.00 20.87 7.12
CA ASN A 5 -13.15 19.79 7.60
C ASN A 5 -12.36 19.25 6.40
N ILE A 6 -11.06 19.41 6.40
CA ILE A 6 -10.14 19.01 5.30
C ILE A 6 -10.40 17.56 4.88
N SER A 7 -10.77 16.70 5.84
CA SER A 7 -11.17 15.32 5.57
C SER A 7 -12.41 15.23 4.68
N GLU A 8 -13.43 16.08 4.89
CA GLU A 8 -14.64 16.13 4.06
C GLU A 8 -14.34 16.65 2.66
N ALA A 9 -13.47 17.67 2.55
CA ALA A 9 -13.03 18.19 1.25
C ALA A 9 -12.26 17.14 0.43
N THR A 10 -11.39 16.36 1.09
CA THR A 10 -10.64 15.28 0.44
C THR A 10 -11.57 14.14 -0.02
N ILE A 11 -12.56 13.79 0.79
CA ILE A 11 -13.59 12.82 0.43
C ILE A 11 -14.39 13.33 -0.77
N ALA A 12 -14.77 14.61 -0.78
CA ALA A 12 -15.49 15.23 -1.89
C ALA A 12 -14.67 15.19 -3.21
N LEU A 13 -13.34 15.39 -3.14
CA LEU A 13 -12.47 15.21 -4.30
C LEU A 13 -12.53 13.79 -4.85
N ILE A 14 -12.40 12.78 -3.99
CA ILE A 14 -12.47 11.37 -4.39
C ILE A 14 -13.83 11.06 -5.05
N ASP A 15 -14.92 11.52 -4.45
CA ASP A 15 -16.28 11.29 -4.95
C ASP A 15 -16.53 12.03 -6.27
N SER A 16 -15.94 13.22 -6.48
CA SER A 16 -16.00 13.94 -7.75
C SER A 16 -15.26 13.20 -8.87
N LEU A 17 -14.10 12.64 -8.58
CA LEU A 17 -13.35 11.79 -9.52
C LEU A 17 -14.15 10.53 -9.89
N LYS A 18 -14.79 9.87 -8.91
CA LYS A 18 -15.70 8.74 -9.17
C LYS A 18 -16.90 9.14 -10.02
N SER A 19 -17.50 10.28 -9.74
CA SER A 19 -18.60 10.81 -10.55
C SER A 19 -18.19 11.03 -12.01
N THR A 20 -16.98 11.57 -12.21
CA THR A 20 -16.42 11.76 -13.55
C THR A 20 -16.20 10.43 -14.25
N THR A 21 -15.55 9.44 -13.62
CA THR A 21 -15.36 8.11 -14.23
C THR A 21 -16.70 7.45 -14.56
N GLY A 22 -17.71 7.62 -13.69
CA GLY A 22 -19.06 7.12 -13.92
C GLY A 22 -19.73 7.75 -15.13
N ALA A 23 -19.59 9.07 -15.34
CA ALA A 23 -20.14 9.79 -16.50
C ALA A 23 -19.56 9.29 -17.83
N PHE A 24 -18.36 8.72 -17.83
CA PHE A 24 -17.72 8.13 -19.02
C PHE A 24 -17.85 6.59 -19.09
N GLY A 25 -18.74 6.00 -18.30
CA GLY A 25 -19.08 4.58 -18.38
C GLY A 25 -18.11 3.63 -17.69
N LEU A 26 -17.24 4.14 -16.81
CA LEU A 26 -16.22 3.36 -16.10
C LEU A 26 -16.63 2.95 -14.67
N ALA A 27 -17.83 3.33 -14.21
CA ALA A 27 -18.32 3.04 -12.87
C ALA A 27 -18.28 1.53 -12.55
N GLY A 28 -17.78 1.19 -11.38
CA GLY A 28 -17.70 -0.20 -10.90
C GLY A 28 -16.67 -1.09 -11.60
N THR A 29 -15.84 -0.54 -12.48
CA THR A 29 -14.78 -1.25 -13.17
C THR A 29 -13.45 -1.20 -12.42
N GLY A 30 -12.52 -2.12 -12.72
CA GLY A 30 -11.14 -2.03 -12.22
C GLY A 30 -10.42 -0.76 -12.68
N SER A 31 -10.81 -0.21 -13.83
CA SER A 31 -10.26 1.04 -14.38
C SER A 31 -10.69 2.26 -13.60
N GLU A 32 -11.93 2.30 -13.09
CA GLU A 32 -12.40 3.39 -12.22
C GLU A 32 -11.45 3.57 -11.03
N TYR A 33 -11.14 2.46 -10.38
CA TYR A 33 -10.21 2.45 -9.26
C TYR A 33 -8.85 3.06 -9.61
N LYS A 34 -8.22 2.59 -10.70
CA LYS A 34 -6.91 3.08 -11.14
C LYS A 34 -6.95 4.58 -11.42
N ILE A 35 -7.93 5.05 -12.18
CA ILE A 35 -8.07 6.45 -12.54
C ILE A 35 -8.23 7.34 -11.31
N VAL A 36 -9.13 6.97 -10.39
CA VAL A 36 -9.38 7.77 -9.18
C VAL A 36 -8.12 7.82 -8.31
N THR A 37 -7.46 6.67 -8.11
CA THR A 37 -6.27 6.56 -7.26
C THR A 37 -5.09 7.33 -7.85
N GLU A 38 -4.84 7.18 -9.15
CA GLU A 38 -3.71 7.82 -9.81
C GLU A 38 -3.89 9.34 -9.94
N MET A 39 -5.10 9.83 -10.25
CA MET A 39 -5.38 11.26 -10.26
C MET A 39 -5.28 11.89 -8.87
N PHE A 40 -5.79 11.20 -7.85
CA PHE A 40 -5.62 11.61 -6.46
C PHE A 40 -4.14 11.68 -6.08
N LEU A 41 -3.37 10.67 -6.45
CA LEU A 41 -1.94 10.60 -6.17
C LEU A 41 -1.14 11.64 -6.96
N TYR A 42 -1.50 11.92 -8.19
CA TYR A 42 -0.88 12.99 -8.97
C TYR A 42 -1.10 14.36 -8.29
N LYS A 43 -2.33 14.63 -7.83
CA LYS A 43 -2.60 15.83 -7.04
C LYS A 43 -1.76 15.88 -5.76
N PHE A 44 -1.69 14.77 -5.04
CA PHE A 44 -0.86 14.66 -3.83
C PHE A 44 0.63 14.92 -4.14
N PHE A 45 1.16 14.38 -5.24
CA PHE A 45 2.53 14.61 -5.69
C PHE A 45 2.80 16.08 -5.99
N ASN A 46 1.90 16.71 -6.76
CA ASN A 46 2.02 18.13 -7.11
C ASN A 46 2.11 19.01 -5.85
N ASP A 47 1.19 18.81 -4.92
CA ASP A 47 1.11 19.64 -3.74
C ASP A 47 2.26 19.34 -2.75
N LYS A 48 2.66 18.06 -2.61
CA LYS A 48 3.81 17.66 -1.78
C LYS A 48 5.11 18.24 -2.31
N PHE A 49 5.32 18.18 -3.62
CA PHE A 49 6.47 18.81 -4.26
C PHE A 49 6.49 20.32 -3.98
N GLY A 50 5.41 21.04 -4.24
CA GLY A 50 5.33 22.48 -3.98
C GLY A 50 5.51 22.83 -2.50
N TYR A 51 4.95 22.04 -1.59
CA TYR A 51 5.13 22.22 -0.15
C TYR A 51 6.59 22.11 0.27
N GLU A 52 7.33 21.11 -0.22
CA GLU A 52 8.74 20.91 0.09
C GLU A 52 9.65 21.91 -0.66
N ALA A 53 9.36 22.20 -1.92
CA ALA A 53 10.11 23.16 -2.71
C ALA A 53 10.09 24.57 -2.09
N LYS A 54 8.96 25.00 -1.52
CA LYS A 54 8.85 26.26 -0.77
C LYS A 54 9.65 26.28 0.55
N ARG A 55 10.14 25.14 1.02
CA ARG A 55 11.00 24.99 2.21
C ARG A 55 12.46 24.77 1.86
N ASP A 56 12.78 24.69 0.59
CA ASP A 56 14.15 24.52 0.11
C ASP A 56 15.04 25.71 0.54
N PRO A 57 16.26 25.48 1.02
CA PRO A 57 17.13 26.55 1.50
C PRO A 57 17.55 27.56 0.43
N MET A 58 17.60 27.14 -0.85
CA MET A 58 18.08 27.97 -1.95
C MET A 58 16.95 28.67 -2.70
N TYR A 59 15.91 27.93 -3.03
CA TYR A 59 14.81 28.40 -3.88
C TYR A 59 13.51 28.69 -3.13
N GLY A 60 13.39 28.24 -1.88
CA GLY A 60 12.16 28.30 -1.11
C GLY A 60 11.66 29.72 -0.87
N GLU A 61 12.56 30.68 -0.65
CA GLU A 61 12.17 32.08 -0.47
C GLU A 61 11.55 32.67 -1.76
N ARG A 62 12.12 32.35 -2.93
CA ARG A 62 11.61 32.74 -4.24
C ARG A 62 10.22 32.19 -4.50
N LEU A 63 10.05 30.88 -4.26
CA LEU A 63 8.78 30.18 -4.47
C LEU A 63 7.68 30.58 -3.47
N SER A 64 8.05 30.83 -2.20
CA SER A 64 7.08 31.20 -1.14
C SER A 64 6.57 32.63 -1.27
N LYS A 65 7.34 33.55 -1.85
CA LYS A 65 6.95 34.97 -2.06
C LYS A 65 6.15 35.17 -3.34
N ALA A 66 6.15 34.22 -4.24
CA ALA A 66 5.38 34.27 -5.47
C ALA A 66 3.87 34.19 -5.18
N GLU A 67 3.05 34.87 -5.97
CA GLU A 67 1.59 34.77 -5.88
C GLU A 67 1.11 33.34 -6.11
N LYS A 68 1.79 32.63 -7.03
CA LYS A 68 1.60 31.21 -7.30
C LYS A 68 2.97 30.56 -7.47
N TRP A 69 3.32 29.64 -6.60
CA TRP A 69 4.62 28.96 -6.60
C TRP A 69 4.92 28.22 -7.91
N ASP A 70 3.90 27.61 -8.49
CA ASP A 70 4.00 26.81 -9.71
C ASP A 70 4.23 27.68 -10.97
N ALA A 71 3.62 28.89 -11.01
CA ALA A 71 3.90 29.85 -12.07
C ALA A 71 5.34 30.41 -11.97
N GLU A 72 5.85 30.59 -10.77
CA GLU A 72 7.27 30.97 -10.57
C GLU A 72 8.20 29.81 -10.95
N TYR A 73 7.83 28.57 -10.58
CA TYR A 73 8.59 27.38 -10.93
C TYR A 73 8.66 27.15 -12.44
N ASP A 74 7.63 27.50 -13.20
CA ASP A 74 7.64 27.47 -14.68
C ASP A 74 8.72 28.37 -15.31
N THR A 75 9.32 29.29 -14.54
CA THR A 75 10.40 30.17 -15.01
C THR A 75 11.80 29.63 -14.72
N PHE A 76 11.91 28.49 -14.02
CA PHE A 76 13.21 27.89 -13.66
C PHE A 76 13.92 27.34 -14.90
N THR A 77 15.24 27.53 -14.93
CA THR A 77 16.11 26.86 -15.91
C THR A 77 16.27 25.39 -15.58
N GLU A 78 16.73 24.58 -16.55
CA GLU A 78 17.03 23.17 -16.30
C GLU A 78 18.03 22.97 -15.16
N GLU A 79 19.06 23.84 -15.05
CA GLU A 79 20.04 23.79 -13.98
C GLU A 79 19.41 24.06 -12.61
N GLU A 80 18.53 25.07 -12.48
CA GLU A 80 17.79 25.38 -11.24
C GLU A 80 16.85 24.22 -10.83
N VAL A 81 16.25 23.53 -11.80
CA VAL A 81 15.40 22.36 -11.54
C VAL A 81 16.24 21.18 -11.02
N GLU A 82 17.39 20.90 -11.63
CA GLU A 82 18.30 19.82 -11.18
C GLU A 82 18.87 20.12 -9.80
N ASP A 83 19.25 21.35 -9.54
CA ASP A 83 19.69 21.79 -8.22
C ASP A 83 18.60 21.59 -7.16
N LEU A 84 17.38 22.05 -7.41
CA LEU A 84 16.25 21.85 -6.52
C LEU A 84 16.03 20.35 -6.24
N PHE A 85 16.10 19.51 -7.27
CA PHE A 85 15.95 18.06 -7.11
C PHE A 85 17.03 17.45 -6.21
N SER A 86 18.25 17.98 -6.24
CA SER A 86 19.36 17.50 -5.43
C SER A 86 19.19 17.78 -3.93
N TYR A 87 18.53 18.87 -3.59
CA TYR A 87 18.28 19.27 -2.19
C TYR A 87 17.04 18.60 -1.59
N LEU A 88 16.04 18.29 -2.38
CA LEU A 88 14.81 17.68 -1.87
C LEU A 88 15.05 16.25 -1.32
N PRO A 89 14.44 15.89 -0.20
CA PRO A 89 14.48 14.52 0.33
C PRO A 89 14.07 13.48 -0.71
N HIS A 90 14.66 12.29 -0.67
CA HIS A 90 14.33 11.21 -1.61
C HIS A 90 12.86 10.75 -1.53
N SER A 91 12.20 10.97 -0.40
CA SER A 91 10.78 10.67 -0.21
C SER A 91 9.83 11.66 -0.88
N VAL A 92 10.35 12.78 -1.39
CA VAL A 92 9.57 13.80 -2.10
C VAL A 92 9.56 13.48 -3.59
N PRO A 93 8.39 13.45 -4.24
CA PRO A 93 8.33 13.23 -5.69
C PRO A 93 9.05 14.36 -6.45
N ARG A 94 9.63 14.03 -7.58
CA ARG A 94 10.26 14.98 -8.50
C ARG A 94 9.27 15.34 -9.60
N LEU A 95 9.03 16.63 -9.80
CA LEU A 95 8.18 17.13 -10.88
C LEU A 95 8.95 18.24 -11.62
N LYS A 96 9.04 18.12 -12.95
CA LYS A 96 9.52 19.22 -13.79
C LYS A 96 8.45 20.33 -13.89
N PRO A 97 8.77 21.55 -14.32
CA PRO A 97 7.78 22.61 -14.51
C PRO A 97 6.55 22.16 -15.32
N GLU A 98 6.76 21.52 -16.46
CA GLU A 98 5.70 21.01 -17.34
C GLU A 98 4.82 19.90 -16.71
N HIS A 99 5.26 19.33 -15.59
CA HIS A 99 4.50 18.31 -14.85
C HIS A 99 3.54 18.90 -13.82
N THR A 100 3.61 20.21 -13.56
CA THR A 100 2.73 20.84 -12.57
C THR A 100 1.28 20.87 -13.04
N LEU A 101 0.36 20.79 -12.08
CA LEU A 101 -1.08 20.81 -12.39
C LEU A 101 -1.49 22.12 -13.06
N SER A 102 -0.91 23.26 -12.68
CA SER A 102 -1.21 24.56 -13.30
C SER A 102 -0.73 24.61 -14.74
N HIS A 103 0.47 24.10 -15.03
CA HIS A 103 0.98 24.05 -16.41
C HIS A 103 0.05 23.22 -17.30
N LEU A 104 -0.33 22.02 -16.85
CA LEU A 104 -1.29 21.18 -17.58
C LEU A 104 -2.66 21.81 -17.71
N TYR A 105 -3.20 22.41 -16.64
CA TYR A 105 -4.49 23.06 -16.68
C TYR A 105 -4.54 24.18 -17.72
N ASN A 106 -3.50 25.02 -17.76
CA ASN A 106 -3.34 26.08 -18.75
C ASN A 106 -3.21 25.53 -20.19
N SER A 107 -2.69 24.33 -20.32
CA SER A 107 -2.58 23.62 -21.61
C SER A 107 -3.87 22.92 -22.06
N ALA A 108 -4.89 22.82 -21.21
CA ALA A 108 -6.13 22.08 -21.48
C ALA A 108 -6.99 22.68 -22.63
N THR A 109 -6.71 23.91 -23.07
CA THR A 109 -7.36 24.51 -24.24
C THR A 109 -6.78 24.07 -25.58
N LYS A 110 -5.59 23.45 -25.57
CA LYS A 110 -4.95 22.89 -26.78
C LYS A 110 -5.64 21.59 -27.17
N GLY A 111 -5.68 21.27 -28.46
CA GLY A 111 -6.09 19.94 -28.93
C GLY A 111 -5.16 18.84 -28.39
N ASP A 112 -5.63 17.60 -28.42
CA ASP A 112 -4.88 16.43 -27.94
C ASP A 112 -4.48 16.47 -26.44
N PHE A 113 -5.29 17.09 -25.60
CA PHE A 113 -5.00 17.20 -24.17
C PHE A 113 -4.93 15.83 -23.47
N SER A 114 -5.72 14.86 -23.91
CA SER A 114 -5.68 13.49 -23.40
C SER A 114 -4.29 12.84 -23.60
N THR A 115 -3.70 13.04 -24.77
CA THR A 115 -2.34 12.56 -25.08
C THR A 115 -1.30 13.26 -24.21
N LEU A 116 -1.44 14.57 -24.00
CA LEU A 116 -0.55 15.34 -23.15
C LEU A 116 -0.62 14.86 -21.68
N LEU A 117 -1.82 14.67 -21.13
CA LEU A 117 -2.00 14.17 -19.76
C LEU A 117 -1.38 12.77 -19.59
N ASP A 118 -1.66 11.85 -20.52
CA ASP A 118 -1.13 10.49 -20.45
C ASP A 118 0.40 10.47 -20.56
N ALA A 119 0.98 11.28 -21.44
CA ALA A 119 2.44 11.41 -21.59
C ALA A 119 3.08 11.99 -20.32
N THR A 120 2.48 13.03 -19.74
CA THR A 120 2.96 13.64 -18.48
C THR A 120 2.95 12.64 -17.32
N LEU A 121 1.90 11.84 -17.17
CA LEU A 121 1.83 10.82 -16.12
C LEU A 121 2.94 9.77 -16.28
N VAL A 122 3.20 9.34 -17.52
CA VAL A 122 4.28 8.38 -17.82
C VAL A 122 5.65 8.99 -17.54
N ASP A 123 5.88 10.26 -17.89
CA ASP A 123 7.16 10.94 -17.62
C ASP A 123 7.40 11.13 -16.13
N ILE A 124 6.37 11.55 -15.37
CA ILE A 124 6.44 11.61 -13.89
C ILE A 124 6.78 10.24 -13.31
N ALA A 125 6.14 9.17 -13.80
CA ALA A 125 6.41 7.81 -13.33
C ALA A 125 7.86 7.39 -13.61
N SER A 126 8.38 7.72 -14.79
CA SER A 126 9.75 7.42 -15.20
C SER A 126 10.78 8.18 -14.35
N LEU A 127 10.58 9.48 -14.17
CA LEU A 127 11.43 10.36 -13.36
C LEU A 127 11.53 9.88 -11.90
N ASN A 128 10.46 9.31 -11.38
CA ASN A 128 10.33 8.88 -9.99
C ASN A 128 10.48 7.36 -9.78
N ALA A 129 10.85 6.61 -10.83
CA ALA A 129 10.82 5.14 -10.80
C ALA A 129 11.75 4.51 -9.75
N GLU A 130 12.84 5.17 -9.39
CA GLU A 130 13.77 4.65 -8.38
C GLU A 130 13.11 4.56 -7.00
N THR A 131 12.41 5.61 -6.60
CA THR A 131 11.81 5.72 -5.26
C THR A 131 10.38 5.20 -5.21
N PHE A 132 9.57 5.47 -6.24
CA PHE A 132 8.12 5.26 -6.18
C PHE A 132 7.60 4.04 -6.97
N SER A 133 8.45 3.26 -7.64
CA SER A 133 8.05 1.98 -8.20
C SER A 133 8.06 0.88 -7.15
N VAL A 134 7.21 -0.15 -7.35
CA VAL A 134 7.28 -1.40 -6.57
C VAL A 134 7.89 -2.50 -7.43
N THR A 135 8.33 -3.58 -6.79
CA THR A 135 9.00 -4.67 -7.47
C THR A 135 8.13 -5.93 -7.46
N THR A 136 8.11 -6.67 -8.56
CA THR A 136 7.53 -8.02 -8.60
C THR A 136 8.56 -9.05 -8.11
N SER A 137 8.11 -10.25 -7.75
CA SER A 137 9.02 -11.37 -7.42
C SER A 137 9.98 -11.69 -8.58
N GLY A 138 9.57 -11.44 -9.83
CA GLY A 138 10.40 -11.53 -11.03
C GLY A 138 11.37 -10.35 -11.24
N LYS A 139 11.52 -9.46 -10.26
CA LYS A 139 12.38 -8.27 -10.28
C LYS A 139 12.00 -7.20 -11.31
N SER A 140 10.81 -7.26 -11.90
CA SER A 140 10.29 -6.20 -12.75
C SER A 140 9.76 -5.05 -11.91
N LYS A 141 10.02 -3.81 -12.33
CA LYS A 141 9.45 -2.61 -11.70
C LYS A 141 8.04 -2.34 -12.23
N VAL A 142 7.14 -1.99 -11.33
CA VAL A 142 5.77 -1.54 -11.64
C VAL A 142 5.69 -0.05 -11.40
N ASN A 143 5.44 0.72 -12.45
CA ASN A 143 5.34 2.17 -12.39
C ASN A 143 4.16 2.64 -11.52
N ILE A 144 4.23 3.90 -11.09
CA ILE A 144 3.21 4.51 -10.23
C ILE A 144 2.05 5.09 -11.03
N PHE A 145 2.30 5.55 -12.26
CA PHE A 145 1.30 6.11 -13.16
C PHE A 145 1.31 5.41 -14.51
N PHE A 146 0.13 5.38 -15.12
CA PHE A 146 -0.12 4.81 -16.44
C PHE A 146 -0.96 5.77 -17.29
N PRO A 147 -1.05 5.56 -18.62
CA PRO A 147 -2.00 6.30 -19.45
C PRO A 147 -3.44 6.05 -19.00
N LEU A 148 -4.12 7.08 -18.49
CA LEU A 148 -5.47 6.96 -17.91
C LEU A 148 -6.58 7.13 -18.93
N THR A 149 -6.37 7.96 -19.98
CA THR A 149 -7.43 8.26 -20.94
C THR A 149 -7.72 7.09 -21.88
N THR A 150 -6.78 6.15 -21.99
CA THR A 150 -6.93 4.92 -22.82
C THR A 150 -8.04 4.00 -22.32
N TYR A 151 -8.46 4.10 -21.07
CA TYR A 151 -9.62 3.36 -20.55
C TYR A 151 -10.95 3.82 -21.13
N VAL A 152 -11.03 5.05 -21.66
CA VAL A 152 -12.20 5.53 -22.42
C VAL A 152 -12.05 5.01 -23.85
N THR A 153 -12.90 4.07 -24.23
CA THR A 153 -12.86 3.41 -25.54
C THR A 153 -13.17 4.35 -26.71
N ASP A 154 -14.12 5.30 -26.48
CA ASP A 154 -14.44 6.34 -27.44
C ASP A 154 -13.36 7.42 -27.45
N THR A 155 -12.51 7.37 -28.49
CA THR A 155 -11.35 8.27 -28.61
C THR A 155 -11.76 9.74 -28.70
N GLN A 156 -12.96 10.06 -29.23
CA GLN A 156 -13.45 11.44 -29.32
C GLN A 156 -13.80 12.05 -27.96
N LYS A 157 -14.06 11.20 -26.95
CA LYS A 157 -14.39 11.64 -25.58
C LYS A 157 -13.18 11.73 -24.66
N ARG A 158 -12.01 11.26 -25.10
CA ARG A 158 -10.81 11.23 -24.22
C ARG A 158 -10.36 12.61 -23.76
N ASP A 159 -10.41 13.60 -24.65
CA ASP A 159 -10.04 14.97 -24.30
C ASP A 159 -10.99 15.59 -23.26
N GLU A 160 -12.30 15.38 -23.42
CA GLU A 160 -13.28 15.86 -22.47
C GLU A 160 -13.13 15.15 -21.11
N PHE A 161 -12.85 13.85 -21.14
CA PHE A 161 -12.55 13.07 -19.95
C PHE A 161 -11.33 13.62 -19.20
N ALA A 162 -10.21 13.79 -19.90
CA ALA A 162 -8.97 14.33 -19.35
C ALA A 162 -9.19 15.73 -18.73
N LYS A 163 -9.88 16.63 -19.44
CA LYS A 163 -10.21 17.96 -18.96
C LYS A 163 -11.11 17.93 -17.72
N SER A 164 -12.03 16.97 -17.65
CA SER A 164 -12.90 16.80 -16.48
C SER A 164 -12.15 16.30 -15.25
N LEU A 165 -11.23 15.36 -15.43
CA LEU A 165 -10.32 14.90 -14.35
C LEU A 165 -9.47 16.06 -13.82
N MET A 166 -8.87 16.86 -14.71
CA MET A 166 -8.04 18.01 -14.33
C MET A 166 -8.82 19.07 -13.54
N ARG A 167 -10.05 19.38 -13.96
CA ARG A 167 -10.91 20.32 -13.23
C ARG A 167 -11.18 19.89 -11.79
N ASN A 168 -11.38 18.59 -11.57
CA ASN A 168 -11.61 18.07 -10.22
C ASN A 168 -10.40 18.28 -9.31
N VAL A 169 -9.20 17.95 -9.79
CA VAL A 169 -7.98 18.04 -8.95
C VAL A 169 -7.48 19.48 -8.78
N ALA A 170 -7.75 20.38 -9.75
CA ALA A 170 -7.31 21.77 -9.70
C ALA A 170 -8.00 22.59 -8.60
N SER A 171 -9.19 22.18 -8.15
CA SER A 171 -9.97 22.90 -7.13
C SER A 171 -9.58 22.56 -5.69
N PHE A 172 -8.69 21.63 -5.47
CA PHE A 172 -8.29 21.13 -4.15
C PHE A 172 -6.82 21.51 -3.82
N ASN A 173 -6.49 21.62 -2.52
CA ASN A 173 -5.11 21.83 -2.04
C ASN A 173 -4.83 20.93 -0.83
N PHE A 174 -3.72 20.18 -0.89
CA PHE A 174 -3.24 19.33 0.20
C PHE A 174 -2.27 20.03 1.17
N GLU A 175 -1.85 21.27 0.92
CA GLU A 175 -0.79 21.90 1.73
C GLU A 175 -1.11 21.92 3.23
N ASP A 176 -2.36 22.24 3.58
CA ASP A 176 -2.79 22.29 4.98
C ASP A 176 -2.83 20.91 5.66
N VAL A 177 -2.63 19.83 4.90
CA VAL A 177 -2.75 18.44 5.36
C VAL A 177 -1.41 17.81 5.64
N PHE A 178 -0.32 18.33 5.08
CA PHE A 178 1.00 17.70 5.23
C PHE A 178 1.54 17.75 6.66
N ASP A 179 1.01 18.65 7.48
CA ASP A 179 1.30 18.73 8.91
C ASP A 179 0.35 17.85 9.76
N GLU A 180 -0.68 17.23 9.12
CA GLU A 180 -1.63 16.35 9.80
C GLU A 180 -1.00 14.97 10.11
N LYS A 181 -1.53 14.35 11.17
CA LYS A 181 -1.02 13.06 11.64
C LYS A 181 -1.68 11.87 10.91
N TYR A 182 -1.09 10.70 11.06
CA TYR A 182 -1.53 9.40 10.59
C TYR A 182 -3.06 9.18 10.53
N ASP A 183 -3.81 9.68 11.51
CA ASP A 183 -5.28 9.48 11.57
C ASP A 183 -6.04 10.10 10.40
N PHE A 184 -5.53 11.18 9.82
CA PHE A 184 -6.12 11.80 8.64
C PHE A 184 -5.97 10.90 7.41
N PHE A 185 -4.74 10.55 7.04
CA PHE A 185 -4.46 9.74 5.84
C PHE A 185 -5.06 8.35 5.93
N SER A 186 -5.10 7.75 7.13
CA SER A 186 -5.76 6.47 7.34
C SER A 186 -7.27 6.54 7.04
N ARG A 187 -7.95 7.63 7.43
CA ARG A 187 -9.38 7.82 7.12
C ARG A 187 -9.63 7.98 5.62
N ILE A 188 -8.80 8.75 4.94
CA ILE A 188 -8.89 8.91 3.50
C ILE A 188 -8.67 7.59 2.78
N PHE A 189 -7.67 6.84 3.20
CA PHE A 189 -7.39 5.51 2.66
C PHE A 189 -8.55 4.53 2.89
N GLU A 190 -9.16 4.52 4.08
CA GLU A 190 -10.35 3.72 4.35
C GLU A 190 -11.54 4.11 3.48
N HIS A 191 -11.74 5.40 3.20
CA HIS A 191 -12.80 5.87 2.31
C HIS A 191 -12.57 5.37 0.87
N LEU A 192 -11.35 5.47 0.35
CA LEU A 192 -10.97 4.89 -0.94
C LEU A 192 -11.27 3.39 -0.98
N LEU A 193 -10.83 2.64 0.02
CA LEU A 193 -11.08 1.19 0.12
C LEU A 193 -12.56 0.82 0.12
N LYS A 194 -13.38 1.49 0.95
CA LYS A 194 -14.82 1.22 1.04
C LYS A 194 -15.52 1.42 -0.30
N GLY A 195 -15.17 2.48 -1.00
CA GLY A 195 -15.74 2.77 -2.32
C GLY A 195 -15.48 1.64 -3.32
N PHE A 196 -14.31 1.03 -3.29
CA PHE A 196 -13.92 -0.05 -4.21
C PHE A 196 -14.43 -1.44 -3.79
N ASN A 197 -14.58 -1.69 -2.48
CA ASN A 197 -15.19 -2.93 -1.98
C ASN A 197 -16.65 -3.08 -2.45
N ASN A 198 -17.40 -1.99 -2.44
CA ASN A 198 -18.78 -1.98 -2.88
C ASN A 198 -18.92 -2.23 -4.40
N ALA A 199 -17.99 -1.72 -5.20
CA ALA A 199 -17.99 -1.90 -6.66
C ALA A 199 -17.56 -3.32 -7.10
N GLY A 200 -16.76 -4.03 -6.31
CA GLY A 200 -16.16 -5.33 -6.64
C GLY A 200 -16.90 -6.57 -6.15
N GLY A 201 -18.16 -6.46 -5.70
CA GLY A 201 -18.95 -7.62 -5.26
C GLY A 201 -18.45 -8.29 -3.97
N GLY A 202 -17.84 -7.54 -3.07
CA GLY A 202 -17.44 -8.01 -1.74
C GLY A 202 -16.14 -8.82 -1.67
N LYS A 203 -15.51 -9.14 -2.79
CA LYS A 203 -14.25 -9.90 -2.83
C LYS A 203 -13.05 -9.16 -2.21
N TYR A 204 -13.17 -7.87 -1.97
CA TYR A 204 -12.09 -7.04 -1.41
C TYR A 204 -12.08 -6.99 0.12
N ALA A 205 -13.17 -7.39 0.77
CA ALA A 205 -13.23 -7.51 2.23
C ALA A 205 -12.26 -8.58 2.77
N GLU A 206 -11.84 -9.52 1.92
CA GLU A 206 -10.90 -10.60 2.28
C GLU A 206 -9.49 -10.09 2.63
N TYR A 207 -9.13 -8.88 2.19
CA TYR A 207 -7.76 -8.34 2.34
C TYR A 207 -7.65 -7.18 3.33
N TYR A 208 -8.74 -6.83 4.00
CA TYR A 208 -8.75 -5.70 4.93
C TYR A 208 -8.78 -6.17 6.39
N THR A 209 -7.77 -5.78 7.15
CA THR A 209 -7.76 -5.99 8.59
C THR A 209 -8.35 -4.77 9.30
N PRO A 210 -9.38 -4.93 10.16
CA PRO A 210 -9.95 -3.81 10.92
C PRO A 210 -8.88 -3.04 11.70
N ARG A 211 -8.93 -1.71 11.63
CA ARG A 211 -7.94 -0.82 12.25
C ARG A 211 -7.78 -1.08 13.75
N ALA A 212 -8.87 -1.38 14.46
CA ALA A 212 -8.82 -1.68 15.90
C ALA A 212 -7.92 -2.89 16.19
N ILE A 213 -8.01 -3.95 15.36
CA ILE A 213 -7.15 -5.14 15.49
C ILE A 213 -5.69 -4.76 15.21
N ALA A 214 -5.44 -3.99 14.16
CA ALA A 214 -4.09 -3.54 13.81
C ALA A 214 -3.45 -2.72 14.94
N GLN A 215 -4.20 -1.81 15.55
CA GLN A 215 -3.72 -1.01 16.68
C GLN A 215 -3.43 -1.86 17.91
N VAL A 216 -4.27 -2.84 18.22
CA VAL A 216 -4.02 -3.78 19.33
C VAL A 216 -2.74 -4.57 19.09
N MET A 217 -2.57 -5.14 17.90
CA MET A 217 -1.35 -5.88 17.53
C MET A 217 -0.10 -5.01 17.62
N ALA A 218 -0.14 -3.80 17.10
CA ALA A 218 0.97 -2.86 17.15
C ALA A 218 1.37 -2.50 18.59
N ARG A 219 0.41 -2.16 19.43
CA ARG A 219 0.65 -1.83 20.85
C ARG A 219 1.22 -3.01 21.64
N LEU A 220 0.74 -4.23 21.40
CA LEU A 220 1.26 -5.44 22.05
C LEU A 220 2.71 -5.74 21.64
N LEU A 221 3.07 -5.51 20.39
CA LEU A 221 4.43 -5.75 19.90
C LEU A 221 5.43 -4.71 20.40
N VAL A 222 5.08 -3.44 20.31
CA VAL A 222 5.97 -2.32 20.67
C VAL A 222 6.03 -2.15 22.18
N GLY A 223 4.89 -2.31 22.87
CA GLY A 223 4.78 -2.08 24.32
C GLY A 223 5.05 -0.62 24.66
N GLU A 224 5.73 -0.40 25.77
CA GLU A 224 6.11 0.94 26.28
C GLU A 224 7.50 1.39 25.78
N ASN A 225 8.12 0.64 24.87
CA ASN A 225 9.46 0.97 24.39
C ASN A 225 9.42 2.13 23.39
N THR A 226 9.84 3.30 23.82
CA THR A 226 9.90 4.53 23.02
C THR A 226 11.21 4.77 22.30
N ASP A 227 12.25 3.95 22.56
CA ASP A 227 13.61 4.13 22.01
C ASP A 227 13.94 3.23 20.82
N LEU A 228 12.93 2.64 20.20
CA LEU A 228 13.13 1.84 19.00
C LEU A 228 13.65 2.72 17.86
N ARG A 229 14.75 2.31 17.22
CA ARG A 229 15.34 3.01 16.06
C ARG A 229 15.96 2.02 15.09
N GLY A 230 15.85 2.29 13.80
CA GLY A 230 16.44 1.47 12.75
C GLY A 230 15.87 0.06 12.69
N VAL A 231 14.66 -0.16 13.21
CA VAL A 231 14.02 -1.48 13.24
C VAL A 231 13.35 -1.81 11.92
N THR A 232 13.25 -3.09 11.63
CA THR A 232 12.63 -3.61 10.41
C THR A 232 11.27 -4.24 10.72
N CYS A 233 10.24 -3.82 9.99
CA CYS A 233 8.87 -4.32 10.11
C CYS A 233 8.50 -5.11 8.85
N TYR A 234 7.90 -6.28 8.99
CA TYR A 234 7.55 -7.14 7.87
C TYR A 234 6.13 -7.70 7.97
N ASP A 235 5.46 -7.80 6.82
CA ASP A 235 4.21 -8.57 6.65
C ASP A 235 4.29 -9.45 5.39
N PRO A 236 4.28 -10.79 5.55
CA PRO A 236 4.33 -11.74 4.45
C PRO A 236 3.00 -11.92 3.69
N SER A 237 1.92 -11.30 4.14
CA SER A 237 0.57 -11.31 3.57
C SER A 237 -0.05 -9.92 3.72
N ALA A 238 0.67 -8.91 3.22
CA ALA A 238 0.51 -7.52 3.62
C ALA A 238 -0.85 -6.91 3.29
N GLY A 239 -1.58 -7.45 2.32
CA GLY A 239 -2.84 -6.90 1.89
C GLY A 239 -2.69 -5.41 1.54
N THR A 240 -3.54 -4.59 2.09
CA THR A 240 -3.50 -3.12 1.90
C THR A 240 -2.54 -2.39 2.86
N GLY A 241 -1.81 -3.13 3.71
CA GLY A 241 -0.80 -2.60 4.62
C GLY A 241 -1.32 -2.04 5.95
N THR A 242 -2.56 -2.26 6.30
CA THR A 242 -3.16 -1.71 7.53
C THR A 242 -2.39 -2.12 8.79
N LEU A 243 -1.92 -3.38 8.88
CA LEU A 243 -1.12 -3.86 10.00
C LEU A 243 0.25 -3.17 10.06
N LEU A 244 0.92 -3.06 8.92
CA LEU A 244 2.23 -2.40 8.82
C LEU A 244 2.15 -0.92 9.18
N MET A 245 1.12 -0.22 8.71
CA MET A 245 0.93 1.20 9.05
C MET A 245 0.69 1.41 10.52
N ALA A 246 -0.16 0.59 11.15
CA ALA A 246 -0.40 0.68 12.59
C ALA A 246 0.87 0.41 13.41
N LEU A 247 1.67 -0.58 12.99
CA LEU A 247 2.93 -0.92 13.64
C LEU A 247 3.97 0.20 13.47
N ALA A 248 4.18 0.66 12.24
CA ALA A 248 5.15 1.69 11.93
C ALA A 248 4.82 3.02 12.61
N HIS A 249 3.55 3.39 12.66
CA HIS A 249 3.10 4.57 13.39
C HIS A 249 3.33 4.45 14.91
N GLN A 250 3.11 3.26 15.50
CA GLN A 250 3.39 3.03 16.92
C GLN A 250 4.89 3.14 17.26
N ILE A 251 5.78 2.77 16.31
CA ILE A 251 7.23 2.88 16.46
C ILE A 251 7.71 4.31 16.20
N GLY A 252 7.15 4.97 15.19
CA GLY A 252 7.54 6.26 14.64
C GLY A 252 8.08 6.12 13.21
N GLU A 253 7.63 6.99 12.34
CA GLU A 253 7.81 6.91 10.88
C GLU A 253 9.29 6.87 10.46
N GLU A 254 10.14 7.69 11.07
CA GLU A 254 11.58 7.76 10.77
C GLU A 254 12.42 6.69 11.49
N ARG A 255 11.79 5.84 12.29
CA ARG A 255 12.47 4.88 13.17
C ARG A 255 12.43 3.44 12.67
N CYS A 256 11.65 3.18 11.63
CA CYS A 256 11.50 1.83 11.07
C CYS A 256 11.54 1.82 9.54
N THR A 257 11.90 0.67 9.00
CA THR A 257 11.82 0.36 7.58
C THR A 257 10.80 -0.74 7.36
N ILE A 258 9.89 -0.54 6.41
CA ILE A 258 8.82 -1.48 6.08
C ILE A 258 9.25 -2.41 4.97
N PHE A 259 8.93 -3.68 5.13
CA PHE A 259 9.06 -4.76 4.15
C PHE A 259 7.71 -5.45 4.01
N SER A 260 7.34 -5.82 2.81
CA SER A 260 6.08 -6.51 2.56
C SER A 260 6.15 -7.42 1.36
N GLN A 261 5.33 -8.46 1.38
CA GLN A 261 5.06 -9.27 0.20
C GLN A 261 3.59 -9.68 0.18
N ASP A 262 2.96 -9.60 -0.98
CA ASP A 262 1.59 -10.05 -1.20
C ASP A 262 1.41 -10.55 -2.64
N ILE A 263 0.61 -11.60 -2.82
CA ILE A 263 0.36 -12.17 -4.14
C ILE A 263 -0.55 -11.27 -4.99
N SER A 264 -1.39 -10.46 -4.37
CA SER A 264 -2.39 -9.63 -5.04
C SER A 264 -1.75 -8.36 -5.58
N GLU A 265 -1.82 -8.16 -6.90
CA GLU A 265 -1.41 -6.92 -7.56
C GLU A 265 -2.14 -5.71 -6.96
N LYS A 266 -3.47 -5.82 -6.84
CA LYS A 266 -4.31 -4.76 -6.31
C LYS A 266 -3.99 -4.41 -4.85
N SER A 267 -3.70 -5.40 -4.02
CA SER A 267 -3.26 -5.17 -2.64
C SER A 267 -1.93 -4.41 -2.62
N SER A 268 -1.01 -4.77 -3.50
CA SER A 268 0.30 -4.09 -3.61
C SER A 268 0.17 -2.65 -4.10
N GLU A 269 -0.74 -2.37 -5.03
CA GLU A 269 -1.08 -0.99 -5.46
C GLU A 269 -1.65 -0.16 -4.30
N MET A 270 -2.56 -0.76 -3.52
CA MET A 270 -3.14 -0.11 -2.34
C MET A 270 -2.12 0.12 -1.24
N LEU A 271 -1.27 -0.84 -0.98
CA LEU A 271 -0.18 -0.69 0.00
C LEU A 271 0.77 0.43 -0.42
N ARG A 272 1.13 0.51 -1.70
CA ARG A 272 1.95 1.60 -2.24
C ARG A 272 1.35 2.96 -1.95
N LEU A 273 0.06 3.15 -2.27
CA LEU A 273 -0.65 4.38 -1.95
C LEU A 273 -0.61 4.68 -0.45
N ASN A 274 -0.88 3.68 0.38
CA ASN A 274 -0.89 3.82 1.84
C ASN A 274 0.47 4.27 2.38
N LEU A 275 1.57 3.68 1.88
CA LEU A 275 2.94 4.09 2.23
C LEU A 275 3.26 5.53 1.83
N ILE A 276 2.86 5.93 0.62
CA ILE A 276 3.11 7.28 0.12
C ILE A 276 2.37 8.32 0.97
N LEU A 277 1.09 8.09 1.22
CA LEU A 277 0.25 9.01 2.00
C LEU A 277 0.74 9.15 3.46
N ASN A 278 1.33 8.10 4.02
CA ASN A 278 1.84 8.08 5.39
C ASN A 278 3.36 8.35 5.50
N ASN A 279 3.97 8.96 4.48
CA ASN A 279 5.39 9.35 4.46
C ASN A 279 6.40 8.20 4.54
N PHE A 280 6.01 6.99 4.12
CA PHE A 280 6.88 5.81 4.03
C PHE A 280 7.39 5.52 2.61
N ALA A 281 7.47 6.53 1.73
CA ALA A 281 7.90 6.34 0.35
C ALA A 281 9.28 5.66 0.25
N ALA A 282 10.20 5.93 1.17
CA ALA A 282 11.52 5.27 1.25
C ALA A 282 11.44 3.73 1.43
N SER A 283 10.30 3.21 1.87
CA SER A 283 10.09 1.75 2.02
C SER A 283 9.51 1.09 0.77
N LEU A 284 9.09 1.86 -0.25
CA LEU A 284 8.49 1.32 -1.47
C LEU A 284 9.35 0.29 -2.22
N PRO A 285 10.69 0.43 -2.31
CA PRO A 285 11.55 -0.60 -2.90
C PRO A 285 11.48 -1.97 -2.21
N ASN A 286 10.98 -2.01 -0.98
CA ASN A 286 10.80 -3.24 -0.20
C ASN A 286 9.37 -3.81 -0.31
N VAL A 287 8.51 -3.21 -1.11
CA VAL A 287 7.17 -3.75 -1.42
C VAL A 287 7.30 -4.69 -2.60
N VAL A 288 6.96 -5.95 -2.39
CA VAL A 288 7.09 -6.98 -3.44
C VAL A 288 5.74 -7.62 -3.72
N GLN A 289 5.35 -7.60 -4.99
CA GLN A 289 4.21 -8.37 -5.47
C GLN A 289 4.65 -9.79 -5.84
N GLY A 290 4.08 -10.80 -5.19
CA GLY A 290 4.39 -12.20 -5.48
C GLY A 290 4.01 -13.15 -4.36
N ASN A 291 4.04 -14.45 -4.65
CA ASN A 291 3.68 -15.48 -3.68
C ASN A 291 4.79 -15.70 -2.65
N THR A 292 4.60 -15.22 -1.45
CA THR A 292 5.54 -15.34 -0.33
C THR A 292 5.95 -16.78 -0.01
N LEU A 293 5.03 -17.72 -0.17
CA LEU A 293 5.30 -19.10 0.21
C LEU A 293 6.16 -19.82 -0.83
N THR A 294 5.92 -19.61 -2.13
CA THR A 294 6.69 -20.25 -3.20
C THR A 294 7.95 -19.47 -3.56
N GLU A 295 7.88 -18.14 -3.51
CA GLU A 295 8.92 -17.22 -3.96
C GLU A 295 9.19 -16.12 -2.95
N PRO A 296 9.67 -16.44 -1.73
CA PRO A 296 10.01 -15.42 -0.75
C PRO A 296 11.11 -14.52 -1.29
N SER A 297 10.83 -13.22 -1.40
CA SER A 297 11.71 -12.25 -2.05
C SER A 297 12.69 -11.60 -1.10
N HIS A 298 12.34 -11.46 0.17
CA HIS A 298 13.22 -10.86 1.17
C HIS A 298 14.26 -11.86 1.66
N LYS A 299 15.42 -11.84 1.01
CA LYS A 299 16.56 -12.72 1.28
C LYS A 299 17.84 -11.90 1.45
N GLU A 300 18.75 -12.42 2.22
CA GLU A 300 20.13 -11.95 2.27
C GLU A 300 20.90 -12.40 1.00
N SER A 301 22.08 -11.83 0.77
CA SER A 301 22.91 -12.13 -0.41
C SER A 301 23.26 -13.60 -0.58
N ASN A 302 23.29 -14.36 0.52
CA ASN A 302 23.52 -15.81 0.54
C ASN A 302 22.26 -16.65 0.28
N GLY A 303 21.11 -16.03 -0.04
CA GLY A 303 19.83 -16.68 -0.32
C GLY A 303 19.02 -17.10 0.91
N VAL A 304 19.54 -16.88 2.12
CA VAL A 304 18.80 -17.15 3.37
C VAL A 304 17.71 -16.09 3.57
N LEU A 305 16.59 -16.47 4.16
CA LEU A 305 15.51 -15.53 4.49
C LEU A 305 16.03 -14.42 5.41
N ARG A 306 15.73 -13.18 5.06
CA ARG A 306 15.99 -12.02 5.88
C ARG A 306 15.24 -12.12 7.21
N LYS A 307 15.85 -11.63 8.28
CA LYS A 307 15.30 -11.62 9.62
C LYS A 307 14.83 -10.20 9.99
N PHE A 308 13.67 -10.11 10.61
CA PHE A 308 13.01 -8.85 10.97
C PHE A 308 12.85 -8.69 12.47
N ASP A 309 12.81 -7.43 12.92
CA ASP A 309 12.60 -7.09 14.32
C ASP A 309 11.13 -7.29 14.73
N PHE A 310 10.22 -6.87 13.86
CA PHE A 310 8.79 -7.01 14.06
C PHE A 310 8.13 -7.63 12.83
N ILE A 311 7.24 -8.59 13.07
CA ILE A 311 6.42 -9.18 12.02
C ILE A 311 4.96 -9.11 12.43
N VAL A 312 4.12 -8.62 11.55
CA VAL A 312 2.65 -8.65 11.67
C VAL A 312 2.10 -9.45 10.49
N SER A 313 1.01 -10.18 10.69
CA SER A 313 0.36 -10.88 9.58
C SER A 313 -1.08 -11.22 9.90
N ASN A 314 -1.96 -11.04 8.93
CA ASN A 314 -3.29 -11.61 8.89
C ASN A 314 -3.41 -12.46 7.62
N PRO A 315 -2.85 -13.68 7.64
CA PRO A 315 -2.79 -14.52 6.44
C PRO A 315 -4.16 -15.12 6.12
N PRO A 316 -4.41 -15.56 4.87
CA PRO A 316 -5.59 -16.31 4.54
C PRO A 316 -5.64 -17.59 5.38
N PHE A 317 -6.81 -17.90 5.99
CA PHE A 317 -6.93 -19.05 6.88
C PHE A 317 -7.01 -20.36 6.14
N LYS A 318 -7.77 -20.39 5.06
CA LYS A 318 -7.97 -21.57 4.23
C LYS A 318 -7.88 -21.20 2.76
N LEU A 319 -7.02 -21.90 2.05
CA LEU A 319 -6.84 -21.80 0.61
C LEU A 319 -6.36 -23.16 0.12
N ASP A 320 -6.97 -23.71 -0.91
CA ASP A 320 -6.49 -24.93 -1.53
C ASP A 320 -5.32 -24.59 -2.48
N PHE A 321 -4.19 -25.29 -2.32
CA PHE A 321 -2.96 -25.04 -3.07
C PHE A 321 -2.25 -26.35 -3.47
N PRO A 322 -2.96 -27.32 -4.06
CA PRO A 322 -2.39 -28.62 -4.41
C PRO A 322 -1.25 -28.52 -5.43
N GLU A 323 -1.30 -27.51 -6.32
CA GLU A 323 -0.35 -27.32 -7.41
C GLU A 323 1.06 -26.97 -6.96
N TYR A 324 1.24 -26.30 -5.82
CA TYR A 324 2.56 -25.96 -5.27
C TYR A 324 2.82 -26.56 -3.88
N ARG A 325 1.91 -27.38 -3.40
CA ARG A 325 2.04 -28.01 -2.07
C ARG A 325 3.32 -28.81 -1.91
N ASP A 326 3.69 -29.62 -2.91
CA ASP A 326 4.87 -30.49 -2.85
C ASP A 326 6.16 -29.67 -2.94
N THR A 327 6.15 -28.54 -3.65
CA THR A 327 7.24 -27.57 -3.65
C THR A 327 7.46 -27.01 -2.24
N LEU A 328 6.38 -26.62 -1.54
CA LEU A 328 6.52 -26.17 -0.14
C LEU A 328 7.00 -27.30 0.78
N ALA A 329 6.51 -28.51 0.59
CA ALA A 329 6.88 -29.66 1.42
C ALA A 329 8.38 -30.05 1.27
N SER A 330 9.02 -29.70 0.17
CA SER A 330 10.45 -29.94 -0.04
C SER A 330 11.35 -29.00 0.78
N ASP A 331 10.83 -27.81 1.17
CA ASP A 331 11.55 -26.86 2.05
C ASP A 331 11.32 -27.24 3.53
N THR A 332 11.97 -28.33 3.96
CA THR A 332 11.81 -28.88 5.31
C THR A 332 12.44 -28.01 6.41
N ILE A 333 13.29 -27.06 6.03
CA ILE A 333 13.88 -26.09 6.98
C ILE A 333 12.83 -25.06 7.36
N ARG A 334 12.18 -24.45 6.37
CA ARG A 334 11.15 -23.45 6.58
C ARG A 334 9.86 -24.06 7.09
N PHE A 335 9.44 -25.19 6.51
CA PHE A 335 8.19 -25.90 6.87
C PHE A 335 8.45 -27.15 7.71
N TRP A 336 9.20 -26.96 8.79
CA TRP A 336 9.65 -28.04 9.71
C TRP A 336 8.52 -28.84 10.36
N ALA A 337 7.31 -28.23 10.53
CA ALA A 337 6.13 -28.97 10.99
C ALA A 337 5.37 -29.66 9.84
N GLY A 338 5.89 -29.53 8.61
CA GLY A 338 5.25 -30.01 7.38
C GLY A 338 4.23 -29.02 6.82
N VAL A 339 3.58 -29.44 5.75
CA VAL A 339 2.61 -28.68 4.97
C VAL A 339 1.26 -29.42 5.01
N PRO A 340 0.11 -28.71 5.02
CA PRO A 340 -1.19 -29.33 4.97
C PRO A 340 -1.34 -30.32 3.81
N ASN A 341 -2.04 -31.43 4.04
CA ASN A 341 -2.30 -32.41 2.99
C ASN A 341 -3.30 -31.88 1.97
N ALA A 342 -3.05 -32.16 0.70
CA ALA A 342 -4.00 -31.90 -0.37
C ALA A 342 -5.30 -32.71 -0.14
N VAL A 343 -6.43 -32.08 -0.41
CA VAL A 343 -7.74 -32.75 -0.32
C VAL A 343 -8.06 -33.36 -1.67
N LYS A 344 -8.43 -34.67 -1.71
CA LYS A 344 -8.69 -35.42 -2.95
C LYS A 344 -9.86 -34.87 -3.79
N LYS A 345 -10.80 -34.16 -3.16
CA LYS A 345 -11.88 -33.40 -3.83
C LYS A 345 -11.83 -31.96 -3.34
N VAL A 346 -11.38 -31.09 -4.20
CA VAL A 346 -11.37 -29.63 -3.95
C VAL A 346 -12.78 -29.11 -4.27
N ASP A 347 -13.43 -28.56 -3.26
CA ASP A 347 -14.65 -27.76 -3.43
C ASP A 347 -14.22 -26.29 -3.46
N PRO A 348 -14.29 -25.60 -4.61
CA PRO A 348 -13.89 -24.19 -4.73
C PRO A 348 -14.66 -23.27 -3.79
N MET A 349 -15.86 -23.68 -3.38
CA MET A 349 -16.71 -22.92 -2.44
C MET A 349 -16.31 -23.12 -0.97
N LYS A 350 -15.49 -24.14 -0.65
CA LYS A 350 -15.08 -24.47 0.73
C LYS A 350 -13.63 -24.94 0.77
N PRO A 351 -12.64 -24.02 0.66
CA PRO A 351 -11.23 -24.37 0.79
C PRO A 351 -10.96 -25.10 2.12
N LYS A 352 -10.16 -26.15 2.09
CA LYS A 352 -9.94 -27.03 3.26
C LYS A 352 -8.52 -27.05 3.76
N MET A 353 -7.54 -26.62 2.93
CA MET A 353 -6.14 -26.63 3.35
C MET A 353 -5.85 -25.40 4.23
N ALA A 354 -5.32 -25.66 5.42
CA ALA A 354 -5.01 -24.64 6.41
C ALA A 354 -3.71 -23.89 6.06
N ILE A 355 -3.73 -23.05 5.03
CA ILE A 355 -2.55 -22.35 4.48
C ILE A 355 -1.88 -21.45 5.52
N TYR A 356 -2.62 -20.89 6.48
CA TYR A 356 -2.07 -20.07 7.55
C TYR A 356 -0.97 -20.78 8.34
N THR A 357 -0.96 -22.12 8.39
CA THR A 357 0.11 -22.88 9.06
C THR A 357 1.45 -22.76 8.35
N CYS A 358 1.44 -22.55 7.04
CA CYS A 358 2.64 -22.23 6.26
C CYS A 358 3.12 -20.81 6.57
N PHE A 359 2.21 -19.84 6.70
CA PHE A 359 2.55 -18.48 7.09
C PHE A 359 3.13 -18.40 8.50
N ILE A 360 2.57 -19.13 9.49
CA ILE A 360 3.16 -19.19 10.84
C ILE A 360 4.62 -19.65 10.77
N GLN A 361 4.89 -20.73 10.04
CA GLN A 361 6.25 -21.26 9.91
C GLN A 361 7.17 -20.28 9.16
N HIS A 362 6.69 -19.61 8.12
CA HIS A 362 7.44 -18.58 7.42
C HIS A 362 7.79 -17.41 8.32
N VAL A 363 6.82 -16.91 9.12
CA VAL A 363 7.03 -15.83 10.09
C VAL A 363 8.11 -16.21 11.11
N LEU A 364 8.01 -17.40 11.71
CA LEU A 364 9.01 -17.88 12.67
C LEU A 364 10.41 -18.01 12.05
N ASN A 365 10.49 -18.41 10.78
CA ASN A 365 11.75 -18.45 10.04
C ASN A 365 12.29 -17.09 9.60
N SER A 366 11.46 -16.04 9.62
CA SER A 366 11.83 -14.68 9.23
C SER A 366 12.01 -13.75 10.45
N LEU A 367 11.84 -14.26 11.66
CA LEU A 367 11.97 -13.47 12.89
C LEU A 367 13.39 -13.49 13.42
N LYS A 368 13.91 -12.33 13.86
CA LYS A 368 15.16 -12.25 14.62
C LYS A 368 15.01 -12.96 15.97
N THR A 369 16.11 -13.38 16.59
CA THR A 369 16.09 -14.01 17.91
C THR A 369 15.50 -13.11 19.01
N THR A 370 15.65 -11.82 18.90
CA THR A 370 15.04 -10.81 19.78
C THR A 370 13.76 -10.21 19.21
N GLY A 371 13.36 -10.64 18.01
CA GLY A 371 12.20 -10.12 17.31
C GLY A 371 10.88 -10.59 17.92
N LYS A 372 9.80 -9.86 17.60
CA LYS A 372 8.44 -10.17 18.04
C LYS A 372 7.51 -10.25 16.84
N ALA A 373 6.55 -11.19 16.89
CA ALA A 373 5.54 -11.33 15.86
C ALA A 373 4.13 -11.37 16.45
N ALA A 374 3.16 -10.80 15.73
CA ALA A 374 1.74 -10.94 16.01
C ALA A 374 1.03 -11.45 14.76
N ILE A 375 0.28 -12.54 14.89
CA ILE A 375 -0.38 -13.23 13.77
C ILE A 375 -1.84 -13.44 14.13
N VAL A 376 -2.74 -13.09 13.22
CA VAL A 376 -4.17 -13.45 13.35
C VAL A 376 -4.34 -14.89 12.87
N ILE A 377 -4.95 -15.72 13.71
CA ILE A 377 -5.14 -17.14 13.43
C ILE A 377 -6.56 -17.60 13.82
N PRO A 378 -7.09 -18.67 13.20
CA PRO A 378 -8.36 -19.23 13.62
C PRO A 378 -8.30 -19.78 15.04
N THR A 379 -9.40 -19.64 15.80
CA THR A 379 -9.50 -20.13 17.18
C THR A 379 -9.23 -21.65 17.30
N GLY A 380 -9.56 -22.42 16.26
CA GLY A 380 -9.29 -23.85 16.21
C GLY A 380 -7.82 -24.24 16.29
N PHE A 381 -6.89 -23.33 16.00
CA PHE A 381 -5.46 -23.59 16.10
C PHE A 381 -5.01 -23.93 17.53
N ILE A 382 -5.49 -23.16 18.53
CA ILE A 382 -5.10 -23.36 19.92
C ILE A 382 -5.68 -24.65 20.54
N THR A 383 -6.67 -25.26 19.90
CA THR A 383 -7.30 -26.51 20.33
C THR A 383 -6.93 -27.70 19.43
N ALA A 384 -5.95 -27.53 18.55
CA ALA A 384 -5.55 -28.54 17.57
C ALA A 384 -5.04 -29.83 18.25
N LYS A 385 -5.64 -30.98 17.88
CA LYS A 385 -5.31 -32.28 18.45
C LYS A 385 -4.43 -33.16 17.56
N SER A 386 -4.26 -32.77 16.30
CA SER A 386 -3.49 -33.55 15.29
C SER A 386 -3.00 -32.65 14.17
N GLY A 387 -2.23 -33.21 13.25
CA GLY A 387 -1.82 -32.55 12.03
C GLY A 387 -0.69 -31.52 12.18
N VAL A 388 -0.57 -30.63 11.21
CA VAL A 388 0.45 -29.59 11.15
C VAL A 388 0.24 -28.60 12.30
N GLU A 389 -1.01 -28.20 12.54
CA GLU A 389 -1.38 -27.28 13.61
C GLU A 389 -0.85 -27.75 14.97
N LYS A 390 -1.09 -29.02 15.32
CA LYS A 390 -0.61 -29.58 16.60
C LYS A 390 0.92 -29.54 16.70
N ARG A 391 1.62 -29.89 15.63
CA ARG A 391 3.12 -29.89 15.65
C ARG A 391 3.66 -28.46 15.82
N ILE A 392 3.05 -27.48 15.16
CA ILE A 392 3.44 -26.07 15.35
C ILE A 392 3.15 -25.64 16.79
N LEU A 393 1.91 -25.85 17.25
CA LEU A 393 1.49 -25.47 18.60
C LEU A 393 2.38 -26.07 19.68
N GLN A 394 2.67 -27.38 19.57
CA GLN A 394 3.54 -28.08 20.51
C GLN A 394 4.92 -27.41 20.59
N ARG A 395 5.55 -27.17 19.42
CA ARG A 395 6.91 -26.59 19.40
C ARG A 395 6.95 -25.18 19.93
N ILE A 396 6.02 -24.29 19.54
CA ILE A 396 6.03 -22.90 20.02
C ILE A 396 5.78 -22.78 21.52
N VAL A 397 5.06 -23.76 22.11
CA VAL A 397 4.85 -23.84 23.56
C VAL A 397 6.06 -24.43 24.26
N ASP A 398 6.62 -25.54 23.76
CA ASP A 398 7.79 -26.21 24.37
C ASP A 398 9.04 -25.30 24.36
N GLU A 399 9.23 -24.56 23.25
CA GLU A 399 10.32 -23.58 23.09
C GLU A 399 10.04 -22.23 23.77
N ARG A 400 8.84 -22.07 24.38
CA ARG A 400 8.43 -20.84 25.07
C ARG A 400 8.44 -19.60 24.17
N TRP A 401 8.06 -19.77 22.90
CA TRP A 401 8.00 -18.66 21.93
C TRP A 401 6.70 -17.85 22.02
N VAL A 402 5.68 -18.35 22.71
CA VAL A 402 4.38 -17.68 22.88
C VAL A 402 4.41 -16.73 24.07
N TYR A 403 4.24 -15.44 23.83
CA TYR A 403 4.12 -14.42 24.89
C TYR A 403 2.67 -14.27 25.38
N GLY A 404 1.71 -14.47 24.52
CA GLY A 404 0.30 -14.33 24.85
C GLY A 404 -0.63 -14.69 23.71
N VAL A 405 -1.90 -14.88 24.06
CA VAL A 405 -3.00 -15.11 23.12
C VAL A 405 -4.12 -14.14 23.48
N VAL A 406 -4.59 -13.39 22.48
CA VAL A 406 -5.71 -12.46 22.63
C VAL A 406 -6.92 -13.02 21.89
N SER A 407 -8.00 -13.29 22.60
CA SER A 407 -9.26 -13.70 21.97
C SER A 407 -10.01 -12.48 21.49
N MET A 408 -10.36 -12.47 20.20
CA MET A 408 -11.11 -11.38 19.60
C MET A 408 -12.62 -11.63 19.71
N PRO A 409 -13.45 -10.57 19.87
CA PRO A 409 -14.90 -10.71 19.85
C PRO A 409 -15.42 -11.30 18.53
N ILE A 410 -16.52 -12.07 18.60
CA ILE A 410 -17.11 -12.76 17.44
C ILE A 410 -17.45 -11.79 16.28
N MET A 411 -17.85 -10.56 16.58
CA MET A 411 -18.14 -9.56 15.54
C MET A 411 -16.93 -9.24 14.63
N TYR A 412 -15.72 -9.32 15.17
CA TYR A 412 -14.51 -9.13 14.36
C TYR A 412 -14.10 -10.40 13.62
N SER A 413 -14.41 -11.59 14.14
CA SER A 413 -14.15 -12.86 13.44
C SER A 413 -15.07 -13.04 12.23
N LEU A 414 -16.30 -12.53 12.27
CA LEU A 414 -17.23 -12.54 11.13
C LEU A 414 -16.79 -11.60 9.99
N GLN A 415 -16.02 -10.56 10.28
CA GLN A 415 -15.42 -9.69 9.26
C GLN A 415 -14.16 -10.29 8.64
N LEU A 416 -13.54 -11.27 9.29
CA LEU A 416 -12.34 -11.97 8.83
C LEU A 416 -12.66 -13.28 8.10
N GLU A 417 -13.89 -13.79 8.21
CA GLU A 417 -14.33 -14.93 7.41
C GLU A 417 -15.05 -14.41 6.15
N PRO A 418 -14.67 -14.89 4.96
CA PRO A 418 -15.43 -14.59 3.76
C PRO A 418 -16.86 -15.06 3.96
N THR A 419 -17.82 -14.16 3.87
CA THR A 419 -19.25 -14.51 3.82
C THR A 419 -19.52 -15.21 2.50
N TYR A 420 -19.32 -16.51 2.47
CA TYR A 420 -19.88 -17.36 1.41
C TYR A 420 -21.40 -17.43 1.63
N ARG A 421 -22.14 -16.60 0.93
CA ARG A 421 -23.55 -16.79 0.61
C ARG A 421 -23.72 -17.11 -0.84
#